data_caaacabe1336bccbcb0f65df71486fb9
#
_entry.id   caaacabe1336bccbcb0f65df71486fb9
#
_cell.length_a   1.000
_cell.length_b   1.000
_cell.length_c   1.000
_cell.angle_alpha   90.00
_cell.angle_beta   90.00
_cell.angle_gamma   90.00
#
_symmetry.space_group_name_H-M   'P 1'
#
loop_
_entity.id
_entity.type
_entity.pdbx_description
1 polymer ?
#
loop_
_entity_poly.entity_id
_entity_poly.type
_entity_poly.pdbx_seq_one_letter_code
_entity_poly.pdbx_strand_id
1 'polypeptide(L)'
;MNNKSIHIETTKRTVVLIAIIAMTFMATLDSSIVNVALPVLSEKLNVTISAVEWVIASYSIIICSTILFWGRLGDICGKSKIFQFGTILFTVSSLLCGLSNSFAVLIICRFLQGIGASAYMAN
;
A
#
# COMPACT_ATOMS: atom_id res chain seq x y z
N MET A 1 19.68 13.64 -31.50
CA MET A 1 18.70 12.82 -30.74
C MET A 1 17.58 12.42 -31.68
N ASN A 2 17.36 11.13 -31.81
CA ASN A 2 16.39 10.59 -32.77
C ASN A 2 14.96 10.70 -32.24
N ASN A 3 14.02 11.10 -33.08
CA ASN A 3 12.61 11.30 -32.70
C ASN A 3 11.98 10.06 -32.01
N LYS A 4 12.47 8.87 -32.38
CA LYS A 4 12.07 7.59 -31.77
C LYS A 4 12.46 7.45 -30.29
N SER A 5 13.63 7.93 -29.91
CA SER A 5 14.11 7.84 -28.52
C SER A 5 13.32 8.78 -27.60
N ILE A 6 12.96 9.95 -28.11
CA ILE A 6 12.12 10.91 -27.35
C ILE A 6 10.73 10.33 -27.12
N HIS A 7 10.12 9.70 -28.11
CA HIS A 7 8.81 9.07 -27.97
C HIS A 7 8.80 7.92 -26.95
N ILE A 8 9.82 7.08 -26.97
CA ILE A 8 9.95 5.96 -26.01
C ILE A 8 10.12 6.47 -24.58
N GLU A 9 10.93 7.50 -24.41
CA GLU A 9 11.17 8.10 -23.09
C GLU A 9 9.90 8.77 -22.54
N THR A 10 9.17 9.49 -23.38
CA THR A 10 7.90 10.12 -23.02
C THR A 10 6.84 9.08 -22.64
N THR A 11 6.74 7.99 -23.40
CA THR A 11 5.79 6.90 -23.13
C THR A 11 6.11 6.21 -21.80
N LYS A 12 7.37 5.90 -21.54
CA LYS A 12 7.81 5.31 -20.24
C LYS A 12 7.47 6.23 -19.08
N ARG A 13 7.74 7.51 -19.22
CA ARG A 13 7.45 8.52 -18.22
C ARG A 13 5.94 8.63 -17.92
N THR A 14 5.12 8.60 -18.96
CA THR A 14 3.66 8.63 -18.84
C THR A 14 3.11 7.39 -18.12
N VAL A 15 3.62 6.20 -18.45
CA VAL A 15 3.24 4.94 -17.81
C VAL A 15 3.59 4.96 -16.32
N VAL A 16 4.78 5.44 -15.96
CA VAL A 16 5.19 5.56 -14.55
C VAL A 16 4.30 6.54 -13.79
N LEU A 17 3.95 7.68 -14.38
CA LEU A 17 3.04 8.65 -13.77
C LEU A 17 1.65 8.07 -13.54
N ILE A 18 1.11 7.35 -14.50
CA ILE A 18 -0.19 6.67 -14.39
C ILE A 18 -0.13 5.63 -13.26
N ALA A 19 0.94 4.86 -13.18
CA ALA A 19 1.13 3.87 -12.11
C ALA A 19 1.15 4.52 -10.72
N ILE A 20 1.88 5.62 -10.55
CA ILE A 20 1.95 6.37 -9.29
C ILE A 20 0.59 6.93 -8.91
N ILE A 21 -0.12 7.52 -9.85
CA ILE A 21 -1.47 8.07 -9.63
C ILE A 21 -2.44 6.95 -9.22
N ALA A 22 -2.41 5.83 -9.92
CA ALA A 22 -3.24 4.67 -9.63
C ALA A 22 -2.97 4.12 -8.22
N MET A 23 -1.70 3.99 -7.84
CA MET A 23 -1.32 3.51 -6.51
C MET A 23 -1.72 4.48 -5.41
N THR A 24 -1.56 5.77 -5.61
CA THR A 24 -2.01 6.81 -4.66
C THR A 24 -3.53 6.77 -4.50
N PHE A 25 -4.25 6.62 -5.60
CA PHE A 25 -5.70 6.48 -5.59
C PHE A 25 -6.14 5.22 -4.82
N MET A 26 -5.50 4.09 -5.07
CA MET A 26 -5.76 2.84 -4.35
C MET A 26 -5.51 2.96 -2.85
N ALA A 27 -4.41 3.60 -2.45
CA ALA A 27 -4.09 3.84 -1.05
C ALA A 27 -5.14 4.72 -0.36
N THR A 28 -5.60 5.77 -1.05
CA THR A 28 -6.63 6.68 -0.55
C THR A 28 -7.98 5.97 -0.41
N LEU A 29 -8.37 5.19 -1.42
CA LEU A 29 -9.58 4.37 -1.37
C LEU A 29 -9.53 3.37 -0.23
N ASP A 30 -8.41 2.69 -0.06
CA ASP A 30 -8.23 1.70 0.99
C ASP A 30 -8.47 2.31 2.39
N SER A 31 -7.85 3.45 2.66
CA SER A 31 -8.05 4.18 3.91
C SER A 31 -9.50 4.62 4.10
N SER A 32 -10.14 5.13 3.06
CA SER A 32 -11.52 5.59 3.10
C SER A 32 -12.50 4.44 3.32
N ILE A 33 -12.30 3.33 2.63
CA ILE A 33 -13.14 2.13 2.77
C ILE A 33 -13.09 1.58 4.20
N VAL A 34 -11.89 1.51 4.80
CA VAL A 34 -11.73 1.02 6.16
C VAL A 34 -12.45 1.94 7.15
N ASN A 35 -12.32 3.26 7.01
CA ASN A 35 -13.00 4.21 7.86
C ASN A 35 -14.54 4.09 7.79
N VAL A 36 -15.08 3.92 6.58
CA VAL A 36 -16.53 3.73 6.38
C VAL A 36 -16.99 2.36 6.88
N ALA A 37 -16.18 1.33 6.70
CA ALA A 37 -16.50 -0.03 7.11
C ALA A 37 -16.26 -0.29 8.61
N LEU A 38 -15.70 0.65 9.34
CA LEU A 38 -15.32 0.50 10.76
C LEU A 38 -16.47 -0.02 11.64
N PRO A 39 -17.68 0.57 11.62
CA PRO A 39 -18.80 0.04 12.40
C PRO A 39 -19.23 -1.37 11.99
N VAL A 40 -19.25 -1.63 10.69
CA VAL A 40 -19.62 -2.93 10.11
C VAL A 40 -18.60 -4.01 10.49
N LEU A 41 -17.32 -3.67 10.45
CA LEU A 41 -16.24 -4.58 10.89
C LEU A 41 -16.33 -4.91 12.37
N SER A 42 -16.60 -3.91 13.20
CA SER A 42 -16.80 -4.09 14.64
C SER A 42 -17.92 -5.10 14.94
N GLU A 43 -19.04 -4.93 14.25
CA GLU A 43 -20.21 -5.80 14.41
C GLU A 43 -19.95 -7.21 13.85
N LYS A 44 -19.41 -7.31 12.64
CA LYS A 44 -19.17 -8.58 11.95
C LYS A 44 -18.10 -9.44 12.63
N LEU A 45 -17.05 -8.82 13.15
CA LEU A 45 -15.95 -9.50 13.84
C LEU A 45 -16.20 -9.65 15.35
N ASN A 46 -17.29 -9.09 15.85
CA ASN A 46 -17.69 -9.12 17.27
C ASN A 46 -16.59 -8.57 18.18
N VAL A 47 -16.02 -7.45 17.80
CA VAL A 47 -14.97 -6.72 18.53
C VAL A 47 -15.40 -5.28 18.76
N THR A 48 -14.75 -4.60 19.69
CA THR A 48 -15.03 -3.19 19.99
C THR A 48 -14.55 -2.29 18.85
N ILE A 49 -15.14 -1.10 18.72
CA ILE A 49 -14.69 -0.09 17.76
C ILE A 49 -13.22 0.29 18.00
N SER A 50 -12.81 0.39 19.26
CA SER A 50 -11.41 0.66 19.62
C SER A 50 -10.46 -0.41 19.09
N ALA A 51 -10.87 -1.68 19.07
CA ALA A 51 -10.07 -2.77 18.51
C ALA A 51 -9.91 -2.61 16.99
N VAL A 52 -10.94 -2.18 16.28
CA VAL A 52 -10.87 -1.91 14.82
C VAL A 52 -10.00 -0.68 14.54
N GLU A 53 -10.03 0.33 15.38
CA GLU A 53 -9.16 1.50 15.30
C GLU A 53 -7.67 1.10 15.36
N TRP A 54 -7.32 0.07 16.12
CA TRP A 54 -5.97 -0.47 16.15
C TRP A 54 -5.53 -1.06 14.80
N VAL A 55 -6.46 -1.58 14.03
CA VAL A 55 -6.16 -2.06 12.65
C VAL A 55 -5.67 -0.90 11.79
N ILE A 56 -6.34 0.25 11.86
CA ILE A 56 -5.95 1.46 11.13
C ILE A 56 -4.62 2.01 11.66
N ALA A 57 -4.47 2.08 12.97
CA ALA A 57 -3.26 2.56 13.63
C ALA A 57 -2.04 1.69 13.28
N SER A 58 -2.19 0.37 13.26
CA SER A 58 -1.13 -0.57 12.90
C SER A 58 -0.60 -0.30 11.49
N TYR A 59 -1.47 -0.08 10.53
CA TYR A 59 -1.11 0.28 9.16
C TYR A 59 -0.25 1.56 9.11
N SER A 60 -0.71 2.61 9.77
CA SER A 60 0.01 3.89 9.82
C SER A 60 1.36 3.80 10.53
N ILE A 61 1.42 3.08 11.64
CA ILE A 61 2.64 2.88 12.42
C ILE A 61 3.70 2.15 11.58
N ILE A 62 3.30 1.11 10.87
CA ILE A 62 4.20 0.36 10.00
C ILE A 62 4.74 1.23 8.85
N ILE A 63 3.89 2.03 8.22
CA ILE A 63 4.33 2.97 7.19
C ILE A 63 5.38 3.93 7.75
N CYS A 64 5.08 4.58 8.85
CA CYS A 64 6.00 5.55 9.47
C CYS A 64 7.33 4.92 9.91
N SER A 65 7.28 3.69 10.39
CA SER A 65 8.47 2.98 10.90
C SER A 65 9.40 2.50 9.77
N THR A 66 8.84 2.11 8.64
CA THR A 66 9.59 1.42 7.59
C THR A 66 9.87 2.27 6.35
N ILE A 67 9.25 3.44 6.23
CA ILE A 67 9.39 4.29 5.04
C ILE A 67 10.84 4.72 4.78
N LEU A 68 11.58 5.07 5.82
CA LEU A 68 12.99 5.46 5.71
C LEU A 68 13.89 4.28 5.32
N PHE A 69 13.59 3.11 5.85
CA PHE A 69 14.29 1.88 5.51
C PHE A 69 14.15 1.55 4.02
N TRP A 70 12.92 1.58 3.51
CA TRP A 70 12.66 1.32 2.10
C TRP A 70 13.22 2.41 1.18
N GLY A 71 13.24 3.65 1.64
CA GLY A 71 13.89 4.76 0.91
C GLY A 71 15.37 4.50 0.70
N ARG A 72 16.08 4.10 1.74
CA ARG A 72 17.51 3.75 1.66
C ARG A 72 17.75 2.51 0.80
N LEU A 73 16.91 1.50 0.96
CA LEU A 73 17.01 0.28 0.17
C LEU A 73 16.77 0.57 -1.32
N GLY A 74 15.85 1.47 -1.63
CA GLY A 74 15.61 1.94 -3.00
C GLY A 74 16.82 2.64 -3.61
N ASP A 75 17.56 3.41 -2.82
CA ASP A 75 18.80 4.07 -3.27
C ASP A 75 19.92 3.06 -3.56
N ILE A 76 19.96 1.95 -2.87
CA ILE A 76 20.97 0.88 -3.02
C ILE A 76 20.58 -0.11 -4.12
N CYS A 77 19.36 -0.61 -4.10
CA CYS A 77 18.89 -1.71 -4.97
C CYS A 77 18.19 -1.25 -6.24
N GLY A 78 17.85 0.04 -6.32
CA GLY A 78 17.08 0.62 -7.41
C GLY A 78 15.63 0.90 -7.00
N LYS A 79 15.22 2.14 -7.17
CA LYS A 79 13.88 2.63 -6.79
C LYS A 79 12.76 1.89 -7.50
N SER A 80 12.95 1.58 -8.78
CA SER A 80 11.96 0.88 -9.61
C SER A 80 11.65 -0.53 -9.08
N LYS A 81 12.68 -1.26 -8.66
CA LYS A 81 12.53 -2.60 -8.10
C LYS A 81 11.76 -2.60 -6.79
N ILE A 82 12.10 -1.68 -5.89
CA ILE A 82 11.44 -1.53 -4.60
C ILE A 82 9.99 -1.08 -4.77
N PHE A 83 9.73 -0.16 -5.70
CA PHE A 83 8.38 0.27 -6.05
C PHE A 83 7.52 -0.91 -6.54
N GLN A 84 8.04 -1.72 -7.44
CA GLN A 84 7.34 -2.91 -7.94
C GLN A 84 7.07 -3.92 -6.84
N PHE A 85 8.05 -4.18 -6.00
CA PHE A 85 7.91 -5.06 -4.84
C PHE A 85 6.81 -4.56 -3.89
N GLY A 86 6.84 -3.28 -3.55
CA GLY A 86 5.85 -2.65 -2.69
C GLY A 86 4.44 -2.72 -3.27
N THR A 87 4.30 -2.47 -4.57
CA THR A 87 3.03 -2.55 -5.29
C THR A 87 2.46 -3.96 -5.27
N ILE A 88 3.27 -4.96 -5.54
CA ILE A 88 2.85 -6.37 -5.53
C ILE A 88 2.43 -6.78 -4.12
N LEU A 89 3.24 -6.48 -3.11
CA LEU A 89 2.95 -6.80 -1.72
C LEU A 89 1.66 -6.11 -1.24
N PHE A 90 1.48 -4.84 -1.56
CA PHE A 90 0.27 -4.08 -1.24
C PHE A 90 -0.97 -4.73 -1.87
N THR A 91 -0.90 -5.05 -3.16
CA THR A 91 -2.02 -5.64 -3.90
C THR A 91 -2.43 -7.01 -3.34
N VAL A 92 -1.46 -7.88 -3.10
CA VAL A 92 -1.69 -9.22 -2.54
C VAL A 92 -2.27 -9.11 -1.13
N SER A 93 -1.71 -8.26 -0.30
CA SER A 93 -2.18 -8.04 1.07
C SER A 93 -3.59 -7.45 1.11
N SER A 94 -3.90 -6.52 0.21
CA SER A 94 -5.23 -5.93 0.06
C SER A 94 -6.28 -6.99 -0.31
N LEU A 95 -5.92 -7.89 -1.23
CA LEU A 95 -6.80 -9.01 -1.60
C LEU A 95 -7.03 -9.95 -0.41
N LEU A 96 -5.99 -10.28 0.34
CA LEU A 96 -6.09 -11.11 1.54
C LEU A 96 -6.94 -10.43 2.62
N CYS A 97 -6.83 -9.12 2.80
CA CYS A 97 -7.69 -8.36 3.70
C CYS A 97 -9.17 -8.49 3.34
N GLY A 98 -9.49 -8.41 2.04
CA GLY A 98 -10.85 -8.57 1.55
C GLY A 98 -11.43 -9.98 1.77
N LEU A 99 -10.57 -10.99 1.81
CA LEU A 99 -10.96 -12.39 2.03
C LEU A 99 -10.88 -12.80 3.51
N SER A 100 -10.42 -11.94 4.40
CA SER A 100 -10.26 -12.27 5.81
C SER A 100 -11.60 -12.37 6.52
N ASN A 101 -11.77 -13.43 7.31
CA ASN A 101 -12.94 -13.66 8.15
C ASN A 101 -12.63 -13.58 9.65
N SER A 102 -11.37 -13.29 10.00
CA SER A 102 -10.88 -13.25 11.38
C SER A 102 -10.20 -11.91 11.65
N PHE A 103 -10.37 -11.40 12.86
CA PHE A 103 -9.69 -10.17 13.31
C PHE A 103 -8.16 -10.31 13.28
N ALA A 104 -7.63 -11.44 13.73
CA ALA A 104 -6.19 -11.70 13.72
C ALA A 104 -5.62 -11.71 12.29
N VAL A 105 -6.30 -12.35 11.35
CA VAL A 105 -5.91 -12.38 9.93
C VAL A 105 -5.97 -10.97 9.33
N LEU A 106 -6.99 -10.18 9.69
CA LEU A 106 -7.13 -8.81 9.21
C LEU A 106 -5.95 -7.94 9.68
N ILE A 107 -5.54 -8.04 10.94
CA ILE A 107 -4.38 -7.30 11.48
C ILE A 107 -3.10 -7.69 10.76
N ILE A 108 -2.84 -8.98 10.58
CA ILE A 108 -1.65 -9.48 9.88
C ILE A 108 -1.62 -8.97 8.44
N CYS A 109 -2.73 -9.03 7.72
CA CYS A 109 -2.83 -8.53 6.36
C CYS A 109 -2.61 -7.01 6.28
N ARG A 110 -3.15 -6.26 7.24
CA ARG A 110 -2.92 -4.81 7.34
C ARG A 110 -1.46 -4.48 7.61
N PHE A 111 -0.80 -5.26 8.42
CA PHE A 111 0.62 -5.13 8.69
C PHE A 111 1.45 -5.30 7.42
N LEU A 112 1.21 -6.38 6.68
CA LEU A 112 1.86 -6.64 5.39
C LEU A 112 1.54 -5.56 4.35
N GLN A 113 0.31 -5.09 4.31
CA GLN A 113 -0.13 -4.01 3.44
C GLN A 113 0.60 -2.70 3.76
N GLY A 114 0.82 -2.40 5.04
CA GLY A 114 1.60 -1.25 5.50
C GLY A 114 3.05 -1.32 5.03
N ILE A 115 3.68 -2.48 5.08
CA ILE A 115 5.04 -2.70 4.57
C ILE A 115 5.09 -2.44 3.08
N GLY A 116 4.15 -2.99 2.31
CA GLY A 116 4.05 -2.75 0.87
C GLY A 116 3.81 -1.29 0.53
N ALA A 117 2.91 -0.63 1.24
CA ALA A 117 2.61 0.80 1.06
C ALA A 117 3.85 1.67 1.32
N SER A 118 4.58 1.42 2.41
CA SER A 118 5.80 2.16 2.71
C SER A 118 6.88 1.96 1.66
N ALA A 119 6.99 0.77 1.10
CA ALA A 119 7.96 0.46 0.05
C ALA A 119 7.69 1.27 -1.24
N TYR A 120 6.46 1.32 -1.71
CA TYR A 120 6.16 2.09 -2.92
C TYR A 120 6.09 3.60 -2.66
N MET A 121 5.66 4.04 -1.48
CA MET A 121 5.60 5.47 -1.12
C MET A 121 6.98 6.09 -0.94
N ALA A 122 7.96 5.32 -0.47
CA ALA A 122 9.34 5.78 -0.28
C ALA A 122 10.09 5.97 -1.60
N ASN A 123 9.63 5.39 -2.66
CA ASN A 123 10.27 5.36 -3.97
C ASN A 123 9.34 5.84 -5.08
#